data_d7969250bb80807e5612a825e528355b
#
_entry.id   d7969250bb80807e5612a825e528355b
#
_cell.length_a   1.000
_cell.length_b   1.000
_cell.length_c   1.000
_cell.angle_alpha   90.00
_cell.angle_beta   90.00
_cell.angle_gamma   90.00
#
_symmetry.space_group_name_H-M   'P 1'
#
loop_
_entity.id
_entity.type
_entity.pdbx_description
1 polymer ?
#
loop_
_entity_poly.entity_id
_entity_poly.type
_entity_poly.pdbx_seq_one_letter_code
_entity_poly.pdbx_strand_id
1 'polypeptide(L)'
;AQGLSIFGDHSDVMATRGTGCAVLCSSSVQEAADCAAIATRASLRSRLPFLHVFDGFRTSHEIQKQHPLSDELLRQLIPQSEIAAHRARALTPNRPVIRGTAQNPDVYFQARESVNRFYDEAPGHVLEAMERFGELSGRHYRPFDYVGPADAERVLVLMGSGCEAAEETLEVLQAAGERVGLLKVRLFRPFCARLLVEALPASTRAIAVLDRCKDPGASGEPLYIDVLTAIAEQWSAVHAVAAPAPLPKVVGGRYGLSSKEFTPAMVKAVVDHLKGALVGREVLNHFSVGIDDDLTHLSLPVDESFVTERPAPGGGGEAGGQVRAVFYGLGSDGTVGANKAAIKIIGEGTDLFAQGYFVYDSKKSGSVTVSHLRFGPRPI
;
A
#
# COMPACT_ATOMS: atom_id res chain seq x y z
N ALA A 1 4.89 -26.99 -12.43
CA ALA A 1 4.66 -26.01 -11.36
C ALA A 1 5.94 -25.20 -11.16
N GLN A 2 5.79 -23.92 -10.86
CA GLN A 2 6.90 -23.03 -10.59
C GLN A 2 7.41 -23.19 -9.16
N GLY A 3 8.64 -22.77 -8.90
CA GLY A 3 9.19 -22.75 -7.55
C GLY A 3 8.37 -21.86 -6.61
N LEU A 4 8.33 -22.25 -5.34
CA LEU A 4 7.73 -21.47 -4.28
C LEU A 4 8.77 -20.47 -3.74
N SER A 5 8.37 -19.21 -3.53
CA SER A 5 9.11 -18.29 -2.69
C SER A 5 8.51 -18.24 -1.28
N ILE A 6 9.37 -18.23 -0.27
CA ILE A 6 8.95 -18.01 1.13
C ILE A 6 8.86 -16.53 1.49
N PHE A 7 9.39 -15.65 0.62
CA PHE A 7 9.30 -14.21 0.81
C PHE A 7 7.98 -13.66 0.30
N GLY A 8 7.53 -12.56 0.90
CA GLY A 8 6.21 -12.01 0.65
C GLY A 8 6.03 -11.33 -0.70
N ASP A 9 4.83 -11.42 -1.20
CA ASP A 9 4.22 -10.59 -2.22
C ASP A 9 2.70 -10.57 -1.97
N HIS A 10 1.91 -9.98 -2.87
CA HIS A 10 0.46 -9.88 -2.67
C HIS A 10 -0.34 -11.06 -3.25
N SER A 11 0.30 -12.17 -3.65
CA SER A 11 -0.38 -13.29 -4.30
C SER A 11 -1.44 -13.94 -3.40
N ASP A 12 -1.18 -14.08 -2.12
CA ASP A 12 -2.11 -14.63 -1.12
C ASP A 12 -3.29 -13.68 -0.87
N VAL A 13 -3.05 -12.38 -0.76
CA VAL A 13 -4.09 -11.35 -0.66
C VAL A 13 -5.00 -11.38 -1.88
N MET A 14 -4.41 -11.44 -3.07
CA MET A 14 -5.16 -11.49 -4.33
C MET A 14 -5.95 -12.79 -4.49
N ALA A 15 -5.46 -13.91 -3.98
CA ALA A 15 -6.19 -15.18 -3.95
C ALA A 15 -7.43 -15.11 -3.05
N THR A 16 -7.40 -14.29 -2.00
CA THR A 16 -8.53 -14.14 -1.05
C THR A 16 -9.53 -13.05 -1.43
N ARG A 17 -9.27 -12.23 -2.45
CA ARG A 17 -10.13 -11.08 -2.83
C ARG A 17 -11.59 -11.44 -3.15
N GLY A 18 -11.84 -12.70 -3.57
CA GLY A 18 -13.17 -13.21 -3.90
C GLY A 18 -13.95 -13.83 -2.72
N THR A 19 -13.38 -13.84 -1.52
CA THR A 19 -14.01 -14.49 -0.34
C THR A 19 -15.17 -13.69 0.24
N GLY A 20 -15.28 -12.41 -0.07
CA GLY A 20 -16.27 -11.49 0.51
C GLY A 20 -15.75 -10.74 1.75
N CYS A 21 -14.52 -10.95 2.17
CA CYS A 21 -13.90 -10.09 3.18
C CYS A 21 -13.57 -8.72 2.60
N ALA A 22 -13.75 -7.67 3.39
CA ALA A 22 -13.13 -6.39 3.08
C ALA A 22 -11.61 -6.51 3.24
N VAL A 23 -10.84 -5.80 2.42
CA VAL A 23 -9.37 -5.84 2.45
C VAL A 23 -8.85 -4.43 2.63
N LEU A 24 -8.17 -4.20 3.76
CA LEU A 24 -7.52 -2.95 4.10
C LEU A 24 -6.01 -3.17 4.16
N CYS A 25 -5.24 -2.41 3.38
CA CYS A 25 -3.80 -2.54 3.25
C CYS A 25 -3.08 -1.37 3.93
N SER A 26 -2.01 -1.66 4.65
CA SER A 26 -1.13 -0.66 5.27
C SER A 26 0.23 -0.62 4.58
N SER A 27 0.85 0.55 4.49
CA SER A 27 2.15 0.73 3.86
C SER A 27 3.31 0.74 4.86
N SER A 28 3.09 1.19 6.10
CA SER A 28 4.15 1.34 7.10
C SER A 28 3.84 0.63 8.41
N VAL A 29 4.82 0.59 9.30
CA VAL A 29 4.67 0.04 10.66
C VAL A 29 3.65 0.83 11.47
N GLN A 30 3.64 2.17 11.34
CA GLN A 30 2.65 3.01 12.02
C GLN A 30 1.25 2.75 11.46
N GLU A 31 1.11 2.69 10.14
CA GLU A 31 -0.18 2.38 9.51
C GLU A 31 -0.69 0.98 9.89
N ALA A 32 0.20 0.00 10.09
CA ALA A 32 -0.20 -1.34 10.51
C ALA A 32 -0.89 -1.32 11.89
N ALA A 33 -0.40 -0.52 12.82
CA ALA A 33 -1.06 -0.34 14.12
C ALA A 33 -2.39 0.43 14.00
N ASP A 34 -2.39 1.54 13.27
CA ASP A 34 -3.52 2.45 13.15
C ASP A 34 -4.69 1.82 12.37
N CYS A 35 -4.38 1.19 11.24
CA CYS A 35 -5.37 0.52 10.39
C CYS A 35 -6.00 -0.72 11.06
N ALA A 36 -5.32 -1.37 12.00
CA ALA A 36 -5.92 -2.45 12.78
C ALA A 36 -7.11 -1.94 13.61
N ALA A 37 -6.97 -0.77 14.24
CA ALA A 37 -8.05 -0.14 15.00
C ALA A 37 -9.17 0.37 14.08
N ILE A 38 -8.82 1.00 12.95
CA ILE A 38 -9.76 1.47 11.92
C ILE A 38 -10.58 0.30 11.35
N ALA A 39 -9.91 -0.81 10.97
CA ALA A 39 -10.54 -2.00 10.45
C ALA A 39 -11.52 -2.62 11.46
N THR A 40 -11.16 -2.62 12.75
CA THR A 40 -12.04 -3.12 13.81
C THR A 40 -13.34 -2.32 13.89
N ARG A 41 -13.26 -0.98 13.92
CA ARG A 41 -14.45 -0.12 13.90
C ARG A 41 -15.27 -0.33 12.62
N ALA A 42 -14.62 -0.28 11.47
CA ALA A 42 -15.28 -0.45 10.18
C ALA A 42 -15.99 -1.80 10.07
N SER A 43 -15.37 -2.88 10.57
CA SER A 43 -15.97 -4.23 10.60
C SER A 43 -17.23 -4.29 11.47
N LEU A 44 -17.20 -3.69 12.65
CA LEU A 44 -18.37 -3.66 13.54
C LEU A 44 -19.56 -2.94 12.90
N ARG A 45 -19.31 -1.86 12.17
CA ARG A 45 -20.34 -1.04 11.51
C ARG A 45 -20.85 -1.65 10.22
N SER A 46 -19.96 -2.04 9.33
CA SER A 46 -20.32 -2.61 8.01
C SER A 46 -20.85 -4.03 8.10
N ARG A 47 -20.59 -4.74 9.21
CA ARG A 47 -20.88 -6.18 9.40
C ARG A 47 -20.12 -7.09 8.43
N LEU A 48 -19.07 -6.59 7.82
CA LEU A 48 -18.17 -7.37 6.97
C LEU A 48 -16.93 -7.79 7.77
N PRO A 49 -16.43 -9.00 7.57
CA PRO A 49 -15.10 -9.35 8.07
C PRO A 49 -14.03 -8.58 7.30
N PHE A 50 -13.00 -8.13 8.00
CA PHE A 50 -11.87 -7.42 7.39
C PHE A 50 -10.61 -8.28 7.43
N LEU A 51 -9.93 -8.35 6.30
CA LEU A 51 -8.54 -8.74 6.20
C LEU A 51 -7.72 -7.45 6.22
N HIS A 52 -7.04 -7.19 7.32
CA HIS A 52 -6.05 -6.13 7.41
C HIS A 52 -4.70 -6.72 7.04
N VAL A 53 -4.07 -6.19 6.00
CA VAL A 53 -2.85 -6.73 5.41
C VAL A 53 -1.74 -5.71 5.37
N PHE A 54 -0.51 -6.17 5.52
CA PHE A 54 0.73 -5.41 5.33
C PHE A 54 1.83 -6.35 4.85
N ASP A 55 2.85 -5.80 4.22
CA ASP A 55 3.85 -6.59 3.50
C ASP A 55 4.73 -7.42 4.43
N GLY A 56 4.75 -8.74 4.20
CA GLY A 56 5.70 -9.66 4.79
C GLY A 56 7.13 -9.36 4.35
N PHE A 57 8.11 -9.57 5.24
CA PHE A 57 9.54 -9.32 5.04
C PHE A 57 9.94 -7.87 4.75
N ARG A 58 8.97 -6.97 4.53
CA ARG A 58 9.15 -5.53 4.45
C ARG A 58 8.62 -4.91 5.73
N THR A 59 7.39 -4.44 5.74
CA THR A 59 6.75 -3.84 6.94
C THR A 59 6.83 -4.77 8.16
N SER A 60 6.64 -6.08 8.01
CA SER A 60 6.65 -7.03 9.14
C SER A 60 8.03 -7.24 9.79
N HIS A 61 9.11 -6.94 9.08
CA HIS A 61 10.49 -7.09 9.56
C HIS A 61 11.21 -5.77 9.80
N GLU A 62 10.58 -4.68 9.47
CA GLU A 62 11.07 -3.34 9.78
C GLU A 62 10.93 -3.07 11.29
N ILE A 63 11.89 -2.37 11.84
CA ILE A 63 11.83 -1.84 13.21
C ILE A 63 11.81 -0.32 13.10
N GLN A 64 10.74 0.28 13.59
CA GLN A 64 10.52 1.71 13.52
C GLN A 64 9.92 2.21 14.84
N LYS A 65 10.28 3.43 15.23
CA LYS A 65 9.63 4.11 16.35
C LYS A 65 8.22 4.53 15.91
N GLN A 66 7.22 4.15 16.68
CA GLN A 66 5.83 4.47 16.40
C GLN A 66 5.14 5.19 17.56
N HIS A 67 4.07 5.88 17.29
CA HIS A 67 3.17 6.43 18.28
C HIS A 67 2.16 5.35 18.70
N PRO A 68 2.17 4.91 19.96
CA PRO A 68 1.26 3.86 20.42
C PRO A 68 -0.18 4.36 20.46
N LEU A 69 -1.13 3.45 20.27
CA LEU A 69 -2.54 3.72 20.49
C LEU A 69 -2.87 3.62 21.97
N SER A 70 -3.35 4.71 22.57
CA SER A 70 -3.78 4.68 23.96
C SER A 70 -5.12 3.96 24.11
N ASP A 71 -5.34 3.36 25.30
CA ASP A 71 -6.63 2.77 25.65
C ASP A 71 -7.80 3.76 25.52
N GLU A 72 -7.55 5.03 25.85
CA GLU A 72 -8.57 6.08 25.74
C GLU A 72 -8.94 6.35 24.28
N LEU A 73 -7.95 6.44 23.40
CA LEU A 73 -8.20 6.57 21.95
C LEU A 73 -9.03 5.38 21.45
N LEU A 74 -8.66 4.16 21.83
CA LEU A 74 -9.38 2.95 21.40
C LEU A 74 -10.82 2.92 21.91
N ARG A 75 -11.09 3.34 23.16
CA ARG A 75 -12.46 3.43 23.69
C ARG A 75 -13.31 4.47 22.98
N GLN A 76 -12.71 5.60 22.57
CA GLN A 76 -13.39 6.65 21.82
C GLN A 76 -13.61 6.29 20.36
N LEU A 77 -12.67 5.57 19.76
CA LEU A 77 -12.77 5.09 18.38
C LEU A 77 -13.82 3.98 18.25
N ILE A 78 -13.83 3.02 19.19
CA ILE A 78 -14.68 1.83 19.17
C ILE A 78 -15.68 1.89 20.35
N PRO A 79 -16.82 2.59 20.19
CA PRO A 79 -17.78 2.74 21.28
C PRO A 79 -18.37 1.41 21.72
N GLN A 80 -18.63 1.27 23.02
CA GLN A 80 -19.22 0.07 23.61
C GLN A 80 -20.60 -0.30 22.98
N SER A 81 -21.33 0.70 22.49
CA SER A 81 -22.61 0.48 21.79
C SER A 81 -22.46 -0.33 20.50
N GLU A 82 -21.39 -0.13 19.72
CA GLU A 82 -21.13 -0.91 18.50
C GLU A 82 -20.76 -2.36 18.82
N ILE A 83 -19.96 -2.58 19.88
CA ILE A 83 -19.64 -3.91 20.39
C ILE A 83 -20.91 -4.62 20.88
N ALA A 84 -21.76 -3.92 21.62
CA ALA A 84 -23.02 -4.46 22.11
C ALA A 84 -23.97 -4.82 20.94
N ALA A 85 -24.06 -3.96 19.93
CA ALA A 85 -24.84 -4.22 18.72
C ALA A 85 -24.33 -5.44 17.95
N HIS A 86 -23.00 -5.61 17.86
CA HIS A 86 -22.41 -6.81 17.26
C HIS A 86 -22.77 -8.07 18.05
N ARG A 87 -22.58 -8.06 19.37
CA ARG A 87 -22.92 -9.18 20.27
C ARG A 87 -24.42 -9.52 20.22
N ALA A 88 -25.28 -8.50 20.11
CA ALA A 88 -26.71 -8.69 19.99
C ALA A 88 -27.16 -9.49 18.75
N ARG A 89 -26.33 -9.53 17.70
CA ARG A 89 -26.54 -10.32 16.48
C ARG A 89 -26.01 -11.76 16.56
N ALA A 90 -25.33 -12.11 17.63
CA ALA A 90 -24.80 -13.47 17.81
C ALA A 90 -25.92 -14.49 17.94
N LEU A 91 -25.63 -15.73 17.53
CA LEU A 91 -26.51 -16.87 17.76
C LEU A 91 -26.63 -17.11 19.27
N THR A 92 -27.88 -17.21 19.75
CA THR A 92 -28.14 -17.52 21.15
C THR A 92 -29.34 -18.44 21.25
N PRO A 93 -29.42 -19.34 22.26
CA PRO A 93 -30.58 -20.19 22.47
C PRO A 93 -31.89 -19.42 22.68
N ASN A 94 -31.79 -18.20 23.25
CA ASN A 94 -32.97 -17.35 23.52
C ASN A 94 -33.51 -16.68 22.24
N ARG A 95 -32.74 -16.65 21.17
CA ARG A 95 -33.14 -16.11 19.86
C ARG A 95 -32.59 -17.03 18.78
N PRO A 96 -33.17 -18.23 18.62
CA PRO A 96 -32.66 -19.19 17.65
C PRO A 96 -32.93 -18.69 16.22
N VAL A 97 -31.91 -18.79 15.36
CA VAL A 97 -31.99 -18.44 13.95
C VAL A 97 -31.30 -19.54 13.14
N ILE A 98 -31.96 -19.99 12.09
CA ILE A 98 -31.35 -20.93 11.14
C ILE A 98 -30.41 -20.16 10.24
N ARG A 99 -29.15 -20.58 10.23
CA ARG A 99 -28.07 -20.02 9.35
C ARG A 99 -27.30 -21.16 8.70
N GLY A 100 -26.69 -20.88 7.56
CA GLY A 100 -25.78 -21.81 6.90
C GLY A 100 -26.50 -23.03 6.26
N THR A 101 -27.77 -22.94 5.99
CA THR A 101 -28.47 -23.94 5.18
C THR A 101 -28.09 -23.81 3.71
N ALA A 102 -28.05 -24.96 3.01
CA ALA A 102 -27.96 -24.97 1.55
C ALA A 102 -29.21 -24.30 0.95
N GLN A 103 -29.01 -23.54 -0.08
CA GLN A 103 -30.07 -22.83 -0.80
C GLN A 103 -30.18 -23.37 -2.23
N ASN A 104 -31.37 -23.56 -2.70
CA ASN A 104 -31.68 -24.01 -4.06
C ASN A 104 -31.54 -22.81 -5.07
N PRO A 105 -31.45 -23.10 -6.38
CA PRO A 105 -31.32 -22.07 -7.41
C PRO A 105 -32.40 -20.98 -7.41
N ASP A 106 -33.59 -21.32 -6.96
CA ASP A 106 -34.75 -20.40 -6.89
C ASP A 106 -34.61 -19.29 -5.83
N VAL A 107 -33.73 -19.46 -4.83
CA VAL A 107 -33.52 -18.49 -3.74
C VAL A 107 -32.07 -18.01 -3.58
N TYR A 108 -31.09 -18.80 -4.00
CA TYR A 108 -29.66 -18.50 -3.76
C TYR A 108 -29.21 -17.22 -4.43
N PHE A 109 -29.59 -16.99 -5.69
CA PHE A 109 -29.17 -15.81 -6.42
C PHE A 109 -29.67 -14.52 -5.77
N GLN A 110 -30.95 -14.47 -5.44
CA GLN A 110 -31.54 -13.32 -4.76
C GLN A 110 -30.88 -13.08 -3.38
N ALA A 111 -30.58 -14.16 -2.64
CA ALA A 111 -29.90 -14.05 -1.36
C ALA A 111 -28.49 -13.48 -1.53
N ARG A 112 -27.76 -13.87 -2.58
CA ARG A 112 -26.42 -13.30 -2.89
C ARG A 112 -26.49 -11.83 -3.27
N GLU A 113 -27.48 -11.41 -4.07
CA GLU A 113 -27.66 -10.00 -4.42
C GLU A 113 -28.10 -9.14 -3.23
N SER A 114 -28.84 -9.70 -2.28
CA SER A 114 -29.32 -8.96 -1.11
C SER A 114 -28.22 -8.46 -0.17
N VAL A 115 -26.99 -8.97 -0.31
CA VAL A 115 -25.83 -8.54 0.49
C VAL A 115 -25.14 -7.30 -0.07
N ASN A 116 -25.44 -6.90 -1.31
CA ASN A 116 -24.77 -5.78 -2.01
C ASN A 116 -24.77 -4.50 -1.18
N ARG A 117 -25.90 -4.19 -0.51
CA ARG A 117 -26.01 -3.01 0.37
C ARG A 117 -24.91 -2.90 1.42
N PHE A 118 -24.42 -4.02 1.97
CA PHE A 118 -23.36 -3.99 2.98
C PHE A 118 -22.01 -3.63 2.37
N TYR A 119 -21.79 -4.05 1.13
CA TYR A 119 -20.57 -3.70 0.36
C TYR A 119 -20.62 -2.27 -0.16
N ASP A 120 -21.79 -1.79 -0.56
CA ASP A 120 -21.99 -0.41 -1.03
C ASP A 120 -21.80 0.61 0.10
N GLU A 121 -22.24 0.27 1.32
CA GLU A 121 -22.10 1.11 2.52
C GLU A 121 -20.68 1.05 3.13
N ALA A 122 -19.94 -0.04 2.94
CA ALA A 122 -18.66 -0.28 3.61
C ALA A 122 -17.59 0.79 3.36
N PRO A 123 -17.38 1.33 2.14
CA PRO A 123 -16.41 2.42 1.91
C PRO A 123 -16.71 3.66 2.75
N GLY A 124 -17.99 4.01 2.91
CA GLY A 124 -18.42 5.09 3.78
C GLY A 124 -18.10 4.84 5.26
N HIS A 125 -18.30 3.61 5.73
CA HIS A 125 -17.92 3.24 7.09
C HIS A 125 -16.41 3.25 7.34
N VAL A 126 -15.62 2.86 6.33
CA VAL A 126 -14.15 2.96 6.41
C VAL A 126 -13.72 4.42 6.46
N LEU A 127 -14.27 5.26 5.57
CA LEU A 127 -13.95 6.69 5.55
C LEU A 127 -14.27 7.36 6.89
N GLU A 128 -15.47 7.13 7.44
CA GLU A 128 -15.87 7.64 8.75
C GLU A 128 -14.93 7.15 9.88
N ALA A 129 -14.52 5.87 9.83
CA ALA A 129 -13.59 5.32 10.82
C ALA A 129 -12.20 5.99 10.71
N MET A 130 -11.71 6.27 9.49
CA MET A 130 -10.46 6.98 9.24
C MET A 130 -10.53 8.44 9.69
N GLU A 131 -11.63 9.14 9.38
CA GLU A 131 -11.86 10.54 9.82
C GLU A 131 -11.88 10.62 11.35
N ARG A 132 -12.67 9.75 11.99
CA ARG A 132 -12.72 9.71 13.46
C ARG A 132 -11.38 9.38 14.09
N PHE A 133 -10.61 8.47 13.47
CA PHE A 133 -9.26 8.16 13.91
C PHE A 133 -8.35 9.40 13.79
N GLY A 134 -8.44 10.14 12.69
CA GLY A 134 -7.69 11.37 12.46
C GLY A 134 -7.98 12.45 13.50
N GLU A 135 -9.26 12.65 13.86
CA GLU A 135 -9.67 13.58 14.93
C GLU A 135 -9.05 13.22 16.29
N LEU A 136 -8.92 11.92 16.60
CA LEU A 136 -8.45 11.44 17.89
C LEU A 136 -6.92 11.37 17.98
N SER A 137 -6.23 11.11 16.87
CA SER A 137 -4.79 10.81 16.86
C SER A 137 -3.94 11.91 16.19
N GLY A 138 -4.56 12.80 15.40
CA GLY A 138 -3.88 13.74 14.52
C GLY A 138 -3.26 13.09 13.27
N ARG A 139 -3.43 11.76 13.06
CA ARG A 139 -2.96 11.03 11.88
C ARG A 139 -4.13 10.74 10.95
N HIS A 140 -4.07 11.25 9.74
CA HIS A 140 -5.18 11.23 8.79
C HIS A 140 -4.94 10.23 7.68
N TYR A 141 -5.94 9.41 7.39
CA TYR A 141 -5.92 8.39 6.35
C TYR A 141 -7.19 8.49 5.49
N ARG A 142 -7.08 8.01 4.25
CA ARG A 142 -8.21 7.85 3.33
C ARG A 142 -8.19 6.48 2.68
N PRO A 143 -9.33 5.95 2.21
CA PRO A 143 -9.39 4.70 1.44
C PRO A 143 -8.48 4.72 0.21
N PHE A 144 -8.43 5.86 -0.49
CA PHE A 144 -7.51 6.20 -1.55
C PHE A 144 -6.89 7.54 -1.20
N ASP A 145 -5.59 7.58 -1.05
CA ASP A 145 -4.88 8.74 -0.52
C ASP A 145 -3.89 9.27 -1.56
N TYR A 146 -4.18 10.45 -2.08
CA TYR A 146 -3.37 11.07 -3.10
C TYR A 146 -2.29 11.96 -2.48
N VAL A 147 -1.06 11.77 -2.94
CA VAL A 147 0.10 12.56 -2.56
C VAL A 147 0.74 13.17 -3.80
N GLY A 148 0.79 14.49 -3.87
CA GLY A 148 1.41 15.21 -4.98
C GLY A 148 0.72 16.52 -5.33
N PRO A 149 1.21 17.22 -6.36
CA PRO A 149 0.63 18.47 -6.81
C PRO A 149 -0.77 18.25 -7.46
N ALA A 150 -1.65 19.24 -7.29
CA ALA A 150 -3.01 19.16 -7.82
C ALA A 150 -3.08 19.17 -9.36
N ASP A 151 -1.99 19.51 -10.03
CA ASP A 151 -1.84 19.54 -11.49
C ASP A 151 -0.96 18.42 -12.04
N ALA A 152 -0.77 17.33 -11.28
CA ALA A 152 0.00 16.18 -11.75
C ALA A 152 -0.59 15.59 -13.03
N GLU A 153 0.28 15.32 -14.00
CA GLU A 153 -0.08 14.71 -15.29
C GLU A 153 0.19 13.20 -15.31
N ARG A 154 1.09 12.73 -14.43
CA ARG A 154 1.45 11.31 -14.31
C ARG A 154 1.25 10.89 -12.87
N VAL A 155 0.55 9.78 -12.68
CA VAL A 155 0.26 9.25 -11.34
C VAL A 155 0.65 7.80 -11.26
N LEU A 156 1.34 7.43 -10.19
CA LEU A 156 1.54 6.04 -9.79
C LEU A 156 0.42 5.60 -8.87
N VAL A 157 -0.04 4.38 -9.03
CA VAL A 157 -1.03 3.75 -8.13
C VAL A 157 -0.41 2.50 -7.56
N LEU A 158 -0.27 2.45 -6.24
CA LEU A 158 0.35 1.35 -5.49
C LEU A 158 -0.46 1.00 -4.24
N MET A 159 -0.14 -0.18 -3.72
CA MET A 159 -0.65 -0.70 -2.45
C MET A 159 0.51 -1.31 -1.65
N GLY A 160 0.49 -1.16 -0.32
CA GLY A 160 1.49 -1.73 0.57
C GLY A 160 2.80 -0.95 0.66
N SER A 161 3.87 -1.59 1.07
CA SER A 161 5.15 -0.97 1.42
C SER A 161 5.84 -0.21 0.27
N GLY A 162 5.55 -0.56 -0.97
CA GLY A 162 6.08 0.17 -2.14
C GLY A 162 5.65 1.63 -2.19
N CYS A 163 4.56 2.00 -1.50
CA CYS A 163 4.09 3.37 -1.44
C CYS A 163 5.11 4.32 -0.79
N GLU A 164 5.86 3.87 0.22
CA GLU A 164 6.82 4.72 0.93
C GLU A 164 8.03 5.06 0.05
N ALA A 165 8.61 4.06 -0.62
CA ALA A 165 9.69 4.29 -1.57
C ALA A 165 9.24 5.17 -2.75
N ALA A 166 8.00 5.01 -3.21
CA ALA A 166 7.44 5.85 -4.26
C ALA A 166 7.25 7.29 -3.78
N GLU A 167 6.70 7.51 -2.59
CA GLU A 167 6.50 8.86 -2.03
C GLU A 167 7.81 9.63 -1.89
N GLU A 168 8.82 9.04 -1.26
CA GLU A 168 10.16 9.63 -1.13
C GLU A 168 10.75 9.99 -2.50
N THR A 169 10.60 9.10 -3.48
CA THR A 169 11.10 9.35 -4.83
C THR A 169 10.37 10.51 -5.50
N LEU A 170 9.04 10.55 -5.38
CA LEU A 170 8.24 11.58 -6.01
C LEU A 170 8.48 12.96 -5.40
N GLU A 171 8.77 13.06 -4.10
CA GLU A 171 9.18 14.31 -3.47
C GLU A 171 10.43 14.90 -4.15
N VAL A 172 11.44 14.08 -4.43
CA VAL A 172 12.66 14.52 -5.11
C VAL A 172 12.37 14.94 -6.55
N LEU A 173 11.52 14.18 -7.28
CA LEU A 173 11.15 14.50 -8.66
C LEU A 173 10.30 15.77 -8.73
N GLN A 174 9.37 15.98 -7.80
CA GLN A 174 8.57 17.19 -7.68
C GLN A 174 9.43 18.42 -7.39
N ALA A 175 10.41 18.28 -6.48
CA ALA A 175 11.38 19.34 -6.21
C ALA A 175 12.22 19.70 -7.45
N ALA A 176 12.39 18.77 -8.39
CA ALA A 176 13.01 19.00 -9.70
C ALA A 176 12.04 19.54 -10.77
N GLY A 177 10.77 19.82 -10.40
CA GLY A 177 9.77 20.39 -11.30
C GLY A 177 8.92 19.37 -12.07
N GLU A 178 9.00 18.08 -11.75
CA GLU A 178 8.18 17.04 -12.37
C GLU A 178 6.74 17.07 -11.80
N ARG A 179 5.73 17.06 -12.68
CA ARG A 179 4.32 16.99 -12.29
C ARG A 179 3.86 15.55 -12.15
N VAL A 180 4.21 14.96 -11.04
CA VAL A 180 3.98 13.54 -10.74
C VAL A 180 3.30 13.39 -9.39
N GLY A 181 2.46 12.36 -9.25
CA GLY A 181 1.75 12.07 -8.01
C GLY A 181 1.68 10.57 -7.72
N LEU A 182 1.29 10.25 -6.50
CA LEU A 182 1.06 8.90 -6.01
C LEU A 182 -0.36 8.78 -5.48
N LEU A 183 -1.07 7.73 -5.85
CA LEU A 183 -2.30 7.31 -5.21
C LEU A 183 -2.04 6.03 -4.43
N LYS A 184 -2.12 6.12 -3.12
CA LYS A 184 -1.99 4.98 -2.19
C LYS A 184 -3.35 4.31 -2.04
N VAL A 185 -3.44 3.02 -2.34
CA VAL A 185 -4.66 2.24 -2.17
C VAL A 185 -4.63 1.55 -0.81
N ARG A 186 -5.48 1.99 0.12
CA ARG A 186 -5.66 1.32 1.42
C ARG A 186 -6.86 0.40 1.43
N LEU A 187 -8.02 0.84 0.93
CA LEU A 187 -9.20 -0.02 0.82
C LEU A 187 -9.23 -0.69 -0.56
N PHE A 188 -8.76 -1.94 -0.60
CA PHE A 188 -8.76 -2.73 -1.84
C PHE A 188 -10.11 -3.45 -2.07
N ARG A 189 -10.82 -3.85 -1.00
CA ARG A 189 -12.17 -4.42 -1.06
C ARG A 189 -13.03 -3.90 0.09
N PRO A 190 -14.28 -3.50 -0.17
CA PRO A 190 -14.88 -3.26 -1.48
C PRO A 190 -14.15 -2.16 -2.26
N PHE A 191 -13.96 -2.34 -3.57
CA PHE A 191 -13.28 -1.36 -4.39
C PHE A 191 -14.26 -0.24 -4.80
N CYS A 192 -14.06 0.96 -4.28
CA CYS A 192 -14.92 2.09 -4.58
C CYS A 192 -14.34 2.90 -5.75
N ALA A 193 -14.78 2.60 -6.96
CA ALA A 193 -14.32 3.24 -8.19
C ALA A 193 -14.46 4.78 -8.14
N ARG A 194 -15.57 5.27 -7.60
CA ARG A 194 -15.83 6.71 -7.49
C ARG A 194 -14.82 7.41 -6.57
N LEU A 195 -14.58 6.89 -5.35
CA LEU A 195 -13.61 7.47 -4.42
C LEU A 195 -12.18 7.45 -4.97
N LEU A 196 -11.82 6.42 -5.73
CA LEU A 196 -10.52 6.36 -6.41
C LEU A 196 -10.38 7.51 -7.42
N VAL A 197 -11.39 7.70 -8.27
CA VAL A 197 -11.35 8.72 -9.32
C VAL A 197 -11.45 10.13 -8.72
N GLU A 198 -12.25 10.34 -7.69
CA GLU A 198 -12.34 11.62 -6.95
C GLU A 198 -11.00 12.01 -6.30
N ALA A 199 -10.17 11.04 -5.93
CA ALA A 199 -8.85 11.31 -5.36
C ALA A 199 -7.79 11.71 -6.41
N LEU A 200 -8.02 11.41 -7.70
CA LEU A 200 -7.06 11.70 -8.77
C LEU A 200 -7.22 13.14 -9.28
N PRO A 201 -6.13 13.85 -9.59
CA PRO A 201 -6.20 15.15 -10.26
C PRO A 201 -6.86 15.05 -11.64
N ALA A 202 -7.72 16.00 -11.98
CA ALA A 202 -8.34 16.10 -13.31
C ALA A 202 -7.34 16.32 -14.45
N SER A 203 -6.13 16.80 -14.13
CA SER A 203 -5.00 16.98 -15.03
C SER A 203 -4.27 15.68 -15.40
N THR A 204 -4.61 14.56 -14.74
CA THR A 204 -3.94 13.27 -14.96
C THR A 204 -4.14 12.78 -16.38
N ARG A 205 -3.04 12.48 -17.07
CA ARG A 205 -3.01 12.01 -18.45
C ARG A 205 -2.46 10.60 -18.61
N ALA A 206 -1.65 10.16 -17.64
CA ALA A 206 -1.05 8.83 -17.64
C ALA A 206 -1.00 8.27 -16.22
N ILE A 207 -1.37 7.00 -16.07
CA ILE A 207 -1.37 6.27 -14.81
C ILE A 207 -0.59 4.98 -14.99
N ALA A 208 0.38 4.71 -14.11
CA ALA A 208 0.98 3.39 -13.96
C ALA A 208 0.45 2.74 -12.67
N VAL A 209 -0.18 1.60 -12.82
CA VAL A 209 -0.63 0.78 -11.70
C VAL A 209 0.39 -0.31 -11.46
N LEU A 210 0.97 -0.34 -10.27
CA LEU A 210 1.99 -1.31 -9.92
C LEU A 210 1.44 -2.35 -8.96
N ASP A 211 1.35 -3.58 -9.45
CA ASP A 211 0.97 -4.75 -8.68
C ASP A 211 2.20 -5.48 -8.13
N ARG A 212 2.17 -5.85 -6.86
CA ARG A 212 3.19 -6.70 -6.24
C ARG A 212 2.78 -8.16 -6.27
N CYS A 213 2.26 -8.59 -7.40
CA CYS A 213 1.91 -9.99 -7.69
C CYS A 213 1.98 -10.28 -9.18
N LYS A 214 1.91 -11.55 -9.51
CA LYS A 214 1.72 -12.05 -10.88
C LYS A 214 0.44 -12.87 -10.91
N ASP A 215 -0.50 -12.51 -11.78
CA ASP A 215 -1.72 -13.30 -12.05
C ASP A 215 -1.57 -14.02 -13.40
N PRO A 216 -1.07 -15.29 -13.39
CA PRO A 216 -0.74 -15.99 -14.62
C PRO A 216 -1.98 -16.27 -15.47
N GLY A 217 -1.97 -15.82 -16.74
CA GLY A 217 -3.05 -16.06 -17.69
C GLY A 217 -4.20 -15.05 -17.61
N ALA A 218 -4.18 -14.11 -16.65
CA ALA A 218 -5.13 -13.01 -16.63
C ALA A 218 -4.77 -11.94 -17.66
N SER A 219 -5.75 -11.12 -18.02
CA SER A 219 -5.56 -9.96 -18.91
C SER A 219 -4.79 -8.80 -18.24
N GLY A 220 -4.49 -8.91 -16.97
CA GLY A 220 -3.72 -7.98 -16.16
C GLY A 220 -3.75 -8.38 -14.70
N GLU A 221 -2.91 -7.79 -13.91
CA GLU A 221 -2.86 -7.99 -12.46
C GLU A 221 -4.09 -7.35 -11.78
N PRO A 222 -4.51 -7.81 -10.61
CA PRO A 222 -5.80 -7.46 -10.02
C PRO A 222 -6.00 -5.96 -9.73
N LEU A 223 -5.01 -5.27 -9.18
CA LEU A 223 -5.13 -3.83 -8.90
C LEU A 223 -5.22 -3.04 -10.21
N TYR A 224 -4.41 -3.40 -11.21
CA TYR A 224 -4.47 -2.79 -12.53
C TYR A 224 -5.85 -2.91 -13.17
N ILE A 225 -6.46 -4.10 -13.13
CA ILE A 225 -7.80 -4.32 -13.70
C ILE A 225 -8.86 -3.47 -12.98
N ASP A 226 -8.83 -3.41 -11.66
CA ASP A 226 -9.78 -2.62 -10.88
C ASP A 226 -9.64 -1.12 -11.16
N VAL A 227 -8.41 -0.60 -11.21
CA VAL A 227 -8.14 0.81 -11.54
C VAL A 227 -8.57 1.13 -12.97
N LEU A 228 -8.22 0.26 -13.94
CA LEU A 228 -8.60 0.45 -15.34
C LEU A 228 -10.13 0.52 -15.49
N THR A 229 -10.86 -0.37 -14.81
CA THR A 229 -12.32 -0.38 -14.81
C THR A 229 -12.87 0.89 -14.15
N ALA A 230 -12.34 1.30 -13.00
CA ALA A 230 -12.77 2.51 -12.31
C ALA A 230 -12.59 3.77 -13.19
N ILE A 231 -11.45 3.90 -13.87
CA ILE A 231 -11.20 5.00 -14.79
C ILE A 231 -12.18 4.97 -15.97
N ALA A 232 -12.40 3.81 -16.58
CA ALA A 232 -13.31 3.68 -17.71
C ALA A 232 -14.76 4.04 -17.37
N GLU A 233 -15.22 3.69 -16.17
CA GLU A 233 -16.62 3.88 -15.75
C GLU A 233 -16.88 5.24 -15.10
N GLN A 234 -15.92 5.80 -14.32
CA GLN A 234 -16.19 6.94 -13.46
C GLN A 234 -15.49 8.23 -13.88
N TRP A 235 -14.42 8.17 -14.69
CA TRP A 235 -13.59 9.33 -14.99
C TRP A 235 -14.40 10.51 -15.54
N SER A 236 -15.19 10.26 -16.58
CA SER A 236 -15.97 11.31 -17.22
C SER A 236 -17.08 11.86 -16.30
N ALA A 237 -17.66 11.03 -15.46
CA ALA A 237 -18.69 11.46 -14.51
C ALA A 237 -18.14 12.35 -13.38
N VAL A 238 -16.92 12.09 -12.94
CA VAL A 238 -16.28 12.83 -11.85
C VAL A 238 -15.62 14.13 -12.35
N HIS A 239 -14.94 14.09 -13.50
CA HIS A 239 -14.12 15.21 -13.99
C HIS A 239 -14.75 16.04 -15.12
N ALA A 240 -16.01 15.77 -15.52
CA ALA A 240 -16.71 16.57 -16.50
C ALA A 240 -17.22 17.90 -15.87
N VAL A 241 -16.42 18.95 -15.93
CA VAL A 241 -16.82 20.28 -15.43
C VAL A 241 -17.47 21.14 -16.52
N ALA A 242 -16.94 21.11 -17.76
CA ALA A 242 -17.48 21.88 -18.91
C ALA A 242 -17.38 21.12 -20.23
N ALA A 243 -16.53 20.10 -20.31
CA ALA A 243 -16.38 19.18 -21.43
C ALA A 243 -15.90 17.83 -20.90
N PRO A 244 -16.12 16.72 -21.62
CA PRO A 244 -15.58 15.43 -21.21
C PRO A 244 -14.05 15.49 -21.07
N ALA A 245 -13.53 15.22 -19.87
CA ALA A 245 -12.09 15.09 -19.66
C ALA A 245 -11.60 13.86 -20.45
N PRO A 246 -10.48 13.97 -21.21
CA PRO A 246 -9.94 12.82 -21.91
C PRO A 246 -9.53 11.75 -20.89
N LEU A 247 -9.81 10.49 -21.20
CA LEU A 247 -9.40 9.37 -20.36
C LEU A 247 -7.88 9.31 -20.27
N PRO A 248 -7.30 9.19 -19.09
CA PRO A 248 -5.87 8.98 -18.94
C PRO A 248 -5.47 7.62 -19.52
N LYS A 249 -4.25 7.55 -20.06
CA LYS A 249 -3.65 6.27 -20.45
C LYS A 249 -3.29 5.49 -19.21
N VAL A 250 -3.88 4.32 -19.00
CA VAL A 250 -3.56 3.44 -17.86
C VAL A 250 -2.69 2.28 -18.34
N VAL A 251 -1.59 2.03 -17.67
CA VAL A 251 -0.70 0.88 -17.90
C VAL A 251 -0.44 0.14 -16.60
N GLY A 252 -0.32 -1.19 -16.68
CA GLY A 252 0.00 -2.07 -15.55
C GLY A 252 1.47 -2.45 -15.53
N GLY A 253 2.04 -2.55 -14.35
CA GLY A 253 3.39 -3.03 -14.13
C GLY A 253 3.49 -3.94 -12.90
N ARG A 254 4.53 -4.74 -12.85
CA ARG A 254 4.82 -5.66 -11.74
C ARG A 254 6.15 -5.30 -11.09
N TYR A 255 6.20 -5.36 -9.77
CA TYR A 255 7.39 -5.07 -8.99
C TYR A 255 7.47 -5.93 -7.72
N GLY A 256 8.64 -6.08 -7.15
CA GLY A 256 8.83 -6.50 -5.77
C GLY A 256 8.36 -7.90 -5.39
N LEU A 257 8.11 -8.80 -6.36
CA LEU A 257 7.74 -10.19 -6.07
C LEU A 257 8.84 -10.87 -5.25
N SER A 258 8.45 -11.75 -4.35
CA SER A 258 9.40 -12.44 -3.46
C SER A 258 10.20 -11.44 -2.59
N SER A 259 9.58 -10.34 -2.20
CA SER A 259 10.23 -9.24 -1.46
C SER A 259 11.49 -8.68 -2.14
N LYS A 260 11.59 -8.79 -3.47
CA LYS A 260 12.65 -8.11 -4.21
C LYS A 260 12.58 -6.61 -3.92
N GLU A 261 13.73 -5.99 -3.77
CA GLU A 261 13.83 -4.58 -3.44
C GLU A 261 13.14 -3.70 -4.49
N PHE A 262 12.53 -2.61 -4.03
CA PHE A 262 11.92 -1.61 -4.89
C PHE A 262 12.59 -0.26 -4.60
N THR A 263 13.52 0.12 -5.47
CA THR A 263 14.40 1.27 -5.26
C THR A 263 13.81 2.56 -5.83
N PRO A 264 14.27 3.73 -5.37
CA PRO A 264 13.95 5.01 -6.00
C PRO A 264 14.26 5.05 -7.50
N ALA A 265 15.34 4.42 -7.94
CA ALA A 265 15.70 4.29 -9.35
C ALA A 265 14.63 3.55 -10.17
N MET A 266 14.05 2.49 -9.61
CA MET A 266 12.94 1.75 -10.22
C MET A 266 11.67 2.59 -10.30
N VAL A 267 11.33 3.34 -9.25
CA VAL A 267 10.20 4.28 -9.26
C VAL A 267 10.38 5.32 -10.35
N LYS A 268 11.57 5.91 -10.44
CA LYS A 268 11.90 6.89 -11.48
C LYS A 268 11.77 6.29 -12.89
N ALA A 269 12.23 5.06 -13.10
CA ALA A 269 12.09 4.37 -14.40
C ALA A 269 10.62 4.26 -14.82
N VAL A 270 9.72 3.94 -13.90
CA VAL A 270 8.27 3.91 -14.17
C VAL A 270 7.71 5.29 -14.48
N VAL A 271 8.11 6.32 -13.73
CA VAL A 271 7.69 7.71 -13.97
C VAL A 271 8.16 8.20 -15.34
N ASP A 272 9.41 7.89 -15.72
CA ASP A 272 9.97 8.25 -17.03
C ASP A 272 9.28 7.50 -18.16
N HIS A 273 8.95 6.23 -17.96
CA HIS A 273 8.19 5.43 -18.92
C HIS A 273 6.84 6.09 -19.28
N LEU A 274 6.15 6.67 -18.31
CA LEU A 274 4.89 7.38 -18.54
C LEU A 274 5.05 8.66 -19.38
N LYS A 275 6.26 9.23 -19.51
CA LYS A 275 6.49 10.42 -20.36
C LYS A 275 6.10 10.18 -21.81
N GLY A 276 6.26 8.95 -22.28
CA GLY A 276 5.86 8.56 -23.65
C GLY A 276 4.39 8.83 -23.92
N ALA A 277 3.52 8.51 -22.95
CA ALA A 277 2.08 8.71 -23.07
C ALA A 277 1.68 10.19 -23.23
N LEU A 278 2.42 11.12 -22.60
CA LEU A 278 2.14 12.56 -22.67
C LEU A 278 2.36 13.13 -24.09
N VAL A 279 3.25 12.50 -24.86
CA VAL A 279 3.60 12.94 -26.23
C VAL A 279 3.04 12.01 -27.30
N GLY A 280 2.06 11.17 -26.93
CA GLY A 280 1.38 10.27 -27.87
C GLY A 280 2.24 9.10 -28.38
N ARG A 281 3.35 8.79 -27.69
CA ARG A 281 4.13 7.58 -27.99
C ARG A 281 3.50 6.36 -27.32
N GLU A 282 3.70 5.22 -27.92
CA GLU A 282 3.32 3.95 -27.29
C GLU A 282 4.17 3.71 -26.04
N VAL A 283 3.51 3.33 -24.95
CA VAL A 283 4.13 2.91 -23.69
C VAL A 283 3.84 1.45 -23.45
N LEU A 284 4.84 0.71 -23.00
CA LEU A 284 4.72 -0.72 -22.72
C LEU A 284 3.69 -0.93 -21.60
N ASN A 285 2.71 -1.78 -21.85
CA ASN A 285 1.76 -2.26 -20.85
C ASN A 285 2.20 -3.64 -20.35
N HIS A 286 1.82 -4.00 -19.12
CA HIS A 286 2.21 -5.27 -18.48
C HIS A 286 3.73 -5.42 -18.33
N PHE A 287 4.42 -4.32 -18.10
CA PHE A 287 5.86 -4.32 -17.85
C PHE A 287 6.21 -4.93 -16.48
N SER A 288 7.47 -5.19 -16.28
CA SER A 288 8.07 -5.41 -14.97
C SER A 288 9.15 -4.36 -14.69
N VAL A 289 9.55 -4.20 -13.44
CA VAL A 289 10.68 -3.37 -13.06
C VAL A 289 11.51 -4.08 -11.99
N GLY A 290 12.83 -4.00 -12.11
CA GLY A 290 13.76 -4.62 -11.18
C GLY A 290 14.18 -6.04 -11.55
N ILE A 291 14.13 -6.42 -12.82
CA ILE A 291 14.72 -7.67 -13.34
C ILE A 291 15.82 -7.30 -14.33
N ASP A 292 17.07 -7.63 -14.00
CA ASP A 292 18.23 -7.27 -14.81
C ASP A 292 18.49 -8.29 -15.93
N ASP A 293 18.24 -9.57 -15.65
CA ASP A 293 18.39 -10.71 -16.56
C ASP A 293 17.05 -11.16 -17.15
N ASP A 294 16.21 -10.18 -17.56
CA ASP A 294 14.84 -10.42 -18.00
C ASP A 294 14.79 -11.09 -19.39
N LEU A 295 14.46 -12.37 -19.40
CA LEU A 295 14.25 -13.16 -20.62
C LEU A 295 12.95 -12.80 -21.35
N THR A 296 12.05 -12.08 -20.74
CA THR A 296 10.75 -11.69 -21.32
C THR A 296 10.82 -10.36 -22.07
N HIS A 297 11.88 -9.59 -21.87
CA HIS A 297 12.06 -8.23 -22.40
C HIS A 297 10.93 -7.26 -22.03
N LEU A 298 10.31 -7.48 -20.87
CA LEU A 298 9.25 -6.62 -20.32
C LEU A 298 9.74 -5.72 -19.19
N SER A 299 10.96 -5.95 -18.68
CA SER A 299 11.50 -5.14 -17.59
C SER A 299 11.98 -3.79 -18.10
N LEU A 300 11.55 -2.73 -17.43
CA LEU A 300 12.00 -1.39 -17.75
C LEU A 300 13.48 -1.24 -17.40
N PRO A 301 14.27 -0.54 -18.24
CA PRO A 301 15.65 -0.21 -17.90
C PRO A 301 15.68 0.73 -16.69
N VAL A 302 16.56 0.46 -15.74
CA VAL A 302 16.73 1.23 -14.50
C VAL A 302 18.10 1.91 -14.49
N ASP A 303 18.12 3.19 -14.21
CA ASP A 303 19.34 3.95 -13.98
C ASP A 303 19.65 3.94 -12.47
N GLU A 304 20.43 2.97 -12.03
CA GLU A 304 20.80 2.76 -10.63
C GLU A 304 21.66 3.93 -10.06
N SER A 305 22.09 4.87 -10.87
CA SER A 305 22.78 6.07 -10.39
C SER A 305 21.82 7.09 -9.75
N PHE A 306 20.51 6.94 -9.98
CA PHE A 306 19.52 7.80 -9.35
C PHE A 306 19.30 7.39 -7.89
N VAL A 307 19.55 8.34 -7.00
CA VAL A 307 19.32 8.20 -5.55
C VAL A 307 18.53 9.39 -5.02
N THR A 308 17.68 9.16 -4.04
CA THR A 308 16.93 10.23 -3.34
C THR A 308 17.80 10.94 -2.32
N GLU A 309 18.80 10.25 -1.83
CA GLU A 309 19.72 10.71 -0.80
C GLU A 309 20.83 11.55 -1.40
N ARG A 310 20.90 12.84 -1.05
CA ARG A 310 22.02 13.71 -1.45
C ARG A 310 23.04 13.77 -0.33
N PRO A 311 24.34 13.54 -0.63
CA PRO A 311 25.39 13.79 0.35
C PRO A 311 25.36 15.28 0.76
N ALA A 312 25.55 15.55 2.05
CA ALA A 312 25.68 16.91 2.53
C ALA A 312 26.87 17.60 1.89
N PRO A 313 26.75 18.87 1.44
CA PRO A 313 27.91 19.64 1.00
C PRO A 313 28.91 19.78 2.16
N GLY A 314 30.08 19.17 2.04
CA GLY A 314 31.14 19.28 3.05
C GLY A 314 31.52 18.01 3.82
N GLY A 315 30.91 16.86 3.53
CA GLY A 315 31.43 15.54 3.96
C GLY A 315 31.32 15.16 5.43
N GLY A 316 30.48 15.83 6.22
CA GLY A 316 30.42 15.57 7.66
C GLY A 316 29.05 15.81 8.29
N GLY A 317 28.03 15.12 7.86
CA GLY A 317 26.68 15.25 8.42
C GLY A 317 25.68 15.58 7.32
N GLU A 318 24.55 14.88 7.36
CA GLU A 318 23.51 15.00 6.31
C GLU A 318 22.71 16.29 6.42
N ALA A 319 22.19 16.76 5.30
CA ALA A 319 21.18 17.79 5.28
C ALA A 319 19.98 17.35 6.10
N GLY A 320 19.74 17.98 7.25
CA GLY A 320 18.62 17.69 8.14
C GLY A 320 18.94 16.86 9.38
N GLY A 321 20.20 16.49 9.64
CA GLY A 321 20.63 15.81 10.88
C GLY A 321 20.27 14.32 10.94
N GLN A 322 19.97 13.68 9.81
CA GLN A 322 19.76 12.23 9.73
C GLN A 322 21.10 11.49 9.59
N VAL A 323 21.29 10.44 10.39
CA VAL A 323 22.44 9.53 10.30
C VAL A 323 22.01 8.23 9.67
N ARG A 324 22.87 7.69 8.80
CA ARG A 324 22.66 6.43 8.08
C ARG A 324 23.86 5.53 8.27
N ALA A 325 23.59 4.26 8.56
CA ALA A 325 24.60 3.25 8.69
C ALA A 325 24.19 1.96 7.99
N VAL A 326 25.15 1.28 7.39
CA VAL A 326 24.97 -0.02 6.78
C VAL A 326 25.82 -1.04 7.53
N PHE A 327 25.21 -2.16 7.90
CA PHE A 327 25.87 -3.28 8.53
C PHE A 327 25.96 -4.43 7.54
N TYR A 328 27.17 -4.82 7.20
CA TYR A 328 27.42 -6.00 6.39
C TYR A 328 27.78 -7.16 7.32
N GLY A 329 27.16 -8.31 7.10
CA GLY A 329 27.42 -9.51 7.87
C GLY A 329 27.19 -10.77 7.06
N LEU A 330 27.45 -11.89 7.70
CA LEU A 330 27.11 -13.21 7.17
C LEU A 330 25.95 -13.80 7.95
N GLY A 331 25.15 -14.61 7.28
CA GLY A 331 24.02 -15.30 7.92
C GLY A 331 24.44 -16.01 9.20
N SER A 332 23.74 -15.71 10.31
CA SER A 332 23.97 -16.25 11.65
C SER A 332 25.23 -15.75 12.39
N ASP A 333 25.84 -14.64 11.97
CA ASP A 333 26.99 -14.02 12.62
C ASP A 333 26.65 -13.04 13.76
N GLY A 334 25.34 -12.73 13.96
CA GLY A 334 24.86 -11.80 14.97
C GLY A 334 24.72 -10.34 14.51
N THR A 335 25.15 -9.98 13.30
CA THR A 335 25.10 -8.60 12.77
C THR A 335 23.68 -8.03 12.73
N VAL A 336 22.70 -8.82 12.31
CA VAL A 336 21.27 -8.40 12.33
C VAL A 336 20.80 -8.12 13.76
N GLY A 337 21.19 -8.95 14.73
CA GLY A 337 20.89 -8.75 16.15
C GLY A 337 21.53 -7.47 16.70
N ALA A 338 22.76 -7.18 16.33
CA ALA A 338 23.47 -5.97 16.73
C ALA A 338 22.79 -4.71 16.20
N ASN A 339 22.39 -4.71 14.92
CA ASN A 339 21.64 -3.59 14.34
C ASN A 339 20.28 -3.40 15.04
N LYS A 340 19.52 -4.47 15.29
CA LYS A 340 18.26 -4.41 16.06
C LYS A 340 18.44 -3.82 17.46
N ALA A 341 19.51 -4.18 18.13
CA ALA A 341 19.85 -3.62 19.45
C ALA A 341 20.19 -2.12 19.35
N ALA A 342 20.98 -1.71 18.33
CA ALA A 342 21.31 -0.31 18.11
C ALA A 342 20.06 0.56 17.86
N ILE A 343 19.11 0.08 17.04
CA ILE A 343 17.84 0.79 16.79
C ILE A 343 17.05 1.00 18.09
N LYS A 344 16.95 -0.04 18.92
CA LYS A 344 16.24 0.03 20.21
C LYS A 344 16.92 1.01 21.18
N ILE A 345 18.24 0.94 21.31
CA ILE A 345 19.00 1.84 22.18
C ILE A 345 18.80 3.30 21.75
N ILE A 346 18.87 3.60 20.47
CA ILE A 346 18.67 4.96 19.95
C ILE A 346 17.21 5.39 20.15
N GLY A 347 16.26 4.54 19.76
CA GLY A 347 14.82 4.85 19.84
C GLY A 347 14.31 5.03 21.28
N GLU A 348 14.81 4.24 22.23
CA GLU A 348 14.42 4.31 23.64
C GLU A 348 15.22 5.35 24.43
N GLY A 349 16.49 5.52 24.08
CA GLY A 349 17.43 6.40 24.81
C GLY A 349 17.46 7.85 24.33
N THR A 350 16.79 8.17 23.24
CA THR A 350 16.79 9.52 22.63
C THR A 350 15.41 9.90 22.09
N ASP A 351 15.20 11.19 21.81
CA ASP A 351 14.00 11.67 21.13
C ASP A 351 14.05 11.47 19.58
N LEU A 352 15.13 10.91 19.07
CA LEU A 352 15.29 10.66 17.64
C LEU A 352 14.36 9.55 17.15
N PHE A 353 13.89 9.69 15.93
CA PHE A 353 13.25 8.60 15.18
C PHE A 353 14.35 7.65 14.69
N ALA A 354 14.09 6.35 14.77
CA ALA A 354 15.02 5.32 14.34
C ALA A 354 14.27 4.30 13.49
N GLN A 355 14.90 3.86 12.40
CA GLN A 355 14.39 2.84 11.50
C GLN A 355 15.48 1.80 11.25
N GLY A 356 15.11 0.54 11.29
CA GLY A 356 15.93 -0.57 10.82
C GLY A 356 15.26 -1.31 9.70
N TYR A 357 16.02 -1.49 8.63
CA TYR A 357 15.61 -2.21 7.44
C TYR A 357 16.59 -3.34 7.17
N PHE A 358 16.07 -4.52 6.83
CA PHE A 358 16.87 -5.74 6.73
C PHE A 358 16.62 -6.44 5.41
N VAL A 359 17.69 -6.79 4.71
CA VAL A 359 17.66 -7.65 3.53
C VAL A 359 18.09 -9.05 3.93
N TYR A 360 17.21 -10.01 3.70
CA TYR A 360 17.41 -11.42 4.04
C TYR A 360 17.60 -12.27 2.79
N ASP A 361 18.43 -13.30 2.94
CA ASP A 361 18.52 -14.42 1.99
C ASP A 361 17.79 -15.64 2.57
N SER A 362 17.26 -16.50 1.72
CA SER A 362 16.69 -17.80 2.10
C SER A 362 17.73 -18.76 2.67
N LYS A 363 18.99 -18.60 2.31
CA LYS A 363 20.13 -19.36 2.82
C LYS A 363 20.54 -18.83 4.19
N LYS A 364 20.39 -19.62 5.24
CA LYS A 364 20.61 -19.20 6.62
C LYS A 364 22.08 -19.03 7.01
N SER A 365 22.99 -19.82 6.47
CA SER A 365 24.39 -19.82 6.90
C SER A 365 25.30 -19.40 5.76
N GLY A 366 26.17 -18.43 6.00
CA GLY A 366 27.18 -17.95 5.08
C GLY A 366 26.66 -17.09 3.93
N SER A 367 25.36 -16.72 3.91
CA SER A 367 24.84 -15.70 2.99
C SER A 367 25.20 -14.30 3.48
N VAL A 368 25.41 -13.39 2.54
CA VAL A 368 25.60 -11.97 2.88
C VAL A 368 24.29 -11.40 3.41
N THR A 369 24.35 -10.75 4.56
CA THR A 369 23.24 -9.97 5.12
C THR A 369 23.59 -8.49 5.06
N VAL A 370 22.64 -7.67 4.62
CA VAL A 370 22.79 -6.22 4.60
C VAL A 370 21.68 -5.63 5.47
N SER A 371 22.05 -4.86 6.47
CA SER A 371 21.11 -4.22 7.37
C SER A 371 21.35 -2.71 7.36
N HIS A 372 20.28 -1.96 7.24
CA HIS A 372 20.31 -0.51 7.24
C HIS A 372 19.80 0.03 8.57
N LEU A 373 20.47 1.01 9.13
CA LEU A 373 20.03 1.78 10.29
C LEU A 373 19.97 3.25 9.88
N ARG A 374 18.83 3.86 10.09
CA ARG A 374 18.63 5.30 9.92
C ARG A 374 18.11 5.89 11.21
N PHE A 375 18.60 7.09 11.59
CA PHE A 375 18.03 7.81 12.72
C PHE A 375 18.22 9.31 12.57
N GLY A 376 17.27 10.09 13.10
CA GLY A 376 17.25 11.53 12.95
C GLY A 376 16.08 12.20 13.66
N PRO A 377 15.98 13.54 13.56
CA PRO A 377 14.96 14.33 14.27
C PRO A 377 13.56 14.24 13.64
N ARG A 378 13.40 13.60 12.50
CA ARG A 378 12.12 13.45 11.79
C ARG A 378 11.80 11.97 11.59
N PRO A 379 10.52 11.60 11.42
CA PRO A 379 10.13 10.26 10.98
C PRO A 379 10.83 9.87 9.69
N ILE A 380 11.13 8.57 9.58
CA ILE A 380 11.88 8.00 8.46
C ILE A 380 10.95 7.09 7.69
#